data_8583f27951ea055a5877d4bdf02aedab
#
_entry.id   8583f27951ea055a5877d4bdf02aedab
#
_cell.length_a   1.000
_cell.length_b   1.000
_cell.length_c   1.000
_cell.angle_alpha   90.00
_cell.angle_beta   90.00
_cell.angle_gamma   90.00
#
_symmetry.space_group_name_H-M   'P 1'
#
loop_
_entity.id
_entity.type
_entity.pdbx_description
1 polymer ?
#
loop_
_entity_poly.entity_id
_entity_poly.type
_entity_poly.pdbx_seq_one_letter_code
_entity_poly.pdbx_strand_id
1 'polypeptide(L)'
;MERLIALLREMGIPFAYDHFAEGESPDPPFLCYLLPDSGHFPADGRVYFKIEEVRIELYTDRKDPAAESKVEAVLDQHGIFYARSEVRIESEKLYEVLYSFEMEGNNDAQEE
;
A
#
# COMPACT_ATOMS: atom_id res chain seq x y z
N MET A 1 -8.30 -0.53 -8.56
CA MET A 1 -8.15 0.43 -7.46
C MET A 1 -9.10 0.20 -6.32
N GLU A 2 -10.31 -0.19 -6.61
CA GLU A 2 -11.26 -0.44 -5.53
C GLU A 2 -10.83 -1.58 -4.64
N ARG A 3 -10.18 -2.57 -5.21
CA ARG A 3 -9.72 -3.67 -4.41
C ARG A 3 -8.62 -3.23 -3.44
N LEU A 4 -7.73 -2.36 -3.90
CA LEU A 4 -6.69 -1.86 -3.03
C LEU A 4 -7.28 -1.03 -1.90
N ILE A 5 -8.24 -0.18 -2.21
CA ILE A 5 -8.87 0.64 -1.19
C ILE A 5 -9.56 -0.24 -0.15
N ALA A 6 -10.20 -1.32 -0.60
CA ALA A 6 -10.83 -2.24 0.32
C ALA A 6 -9.82 -2.88 1.26
N LEU A 7 -8.66 -3.26 0.74
CA LEU A 7 -7.60 -3.81 1.57
C LEU A 7 -7.15 -2.80 2.61
N LEU A 8 -6.95 -1.56 2.18
CA LEU A 8 -6.48 -0.53 3.09
C LEU A 8 -7.49 -0.29 4.21
N ARG A 9 -8.76 -0.31 3.87
CA ARG A 9 -9.78 -0.14 4.90
C ARG A 9 -9.77 -1.26 5.93
N GLU A 10 -9.49 -2.47 5.47
CA GLU A 10 -9.44 -3.59 6.40
C GLU A 10 -8.32 -3.45 7.41
N MET A 11 -7.27 -2.71 7.05
CA MET A 11 -6.15 -2.57 7.96
C MET A 11 -6.48 -1.72 9.18
N GLY A 12 -7.49 -0.86 9.05
CA GLY A 12 -7.95 -0.11 10.21
C GLY A 12 -7.01 1.01 10.65
N ILE A 13 -6.20 1.53 9.74
CA ILE A 13 -5.25 2.59 10.02
C ILE A 13 -5.55 3.72 9.03
N PRO A 14 -5.54 4.98 9.45
CA PRO A 14 -5.81 6.07 8.51
C PRO A 14 -4.84 6.05 7.35
N PHE A 15 -5.33 6.32 6.15
CA PHE A 15 -4.47 6.26 4.96
C PHE A 15 -4.80 7.36 3.97
N ALA A 16 -3.82 7.68 3.13
CA ALA A 16 -3.97 8.64 2.05
C ALA A 16 -3.12 8.21 0.88
N TYR A 17 -3.48 8.68 -0.30
CA TYR A 17 -2.67 8.44 -1.48
C TYR A 17 -1.49 9.38 -1.48
N ASP A 18 -0.30 8.81 -1.62
CA ASP A 18 0.96 9.54 -1.70
C ASP A 18 1.32 10.28 -0.41
N HIS A 19 0.46 11.15 0.07
CA HIS A 19 0.73 11.88 1.31
C HIS A 19 -0.57 12.49 1.80
N PHE A 20 -0.56 12.90 3.07
CA PHE A 20 -1.66 13.68 3.59
C PHE A 20 -1.43 15.13 3.25
N ALA A 21 -2.51 15.89 3.08
CA ALA A 21 -2.37 17.30 2.85
C ALA A 21 -1.69 17.95 4.05
N GLU A 22 -0.99 19.04 3.79
CA GLU A 22 -0.25 19.72 4.84
C GLU A 22 -1.19 20.08 5.97
N GLY A 23 -0.78 19.74 7.19
CA GLY A 23 -1.61 20.04 8.34
C GLY A 23 -2.72 19.05 8.60
N GLU A 24 -2.87 18.04 7.75
CA GLU A 24 -3.94 17.08 7.93
C GLU A 24 -3.47 15.68 8.27
N SER A 25 -2.19 15.52 8.47
CA SER A 25 -1.66 14.23 8.83
C SER A 25 -2.15 13.84 10.23
N PRO A 26 -2.70 12.66 10.40
CA PRO A 26 -3.11 12.24 11.73
C PRO A 26 -1.89 11.88 12.56
N ASP A 27 -2.12 11.63 13.84
CA ASP A 27 -1.06 11.10 14.67
C ASP A 27 -0.69 9.71 14.19
N PRO A 28 0.57 9.32 14.29
CA PRO A 28 0.95 7.95 13.93
C PRO A 28 0.20 6.95 14.80
N PRO A 29 -0.11 5.77 14.28
CA PRO A 29 0.31 5.29 12.97
C PRO A 29 -0.62 5.76 11.85
N PHE A 30 -0.04 5.91 10.67
CA PHE A 30 -0.84 6.17 9.49
C PHE A 30 -0.14 5.55 8.28
N LEU A 31 -0.91 5.42 7.19
CA LEU A 31 -0.40 4.80 5.98
C LEU A 31 -0.46 5.79 4.82
N CYS A 32 0.52 5.68 3.94
CA CYS A 32 0.43 6.31 2.64
C CYS A 32 0.62 5.23 1.61
N TYR A 33 -0.14 5.28 0.53
CA TYR A 33 0.02 4.28 -0.52
C TYR A 33 0.33 4.96 -1.84
N LEU A 34 1.12 4.26 -2.65
CA LEU A 34 1.54 4.78 -3.93
C LEU A 34 1.44 3.70 -4.97
N LEU A 35 1.32 4.14 -6.21
CA LEU A 35 1.34 3.23 -7.36
C LEU A 35 2.49 3.67 -8.24
N PRO A 36 3.72 3.32 -7.84
CA PRO A 36 4.89 3.90 -8.51
C PRO A 36 5.06 3.45 -9.95
N ASP A 37 4.49 2.31 -10.30
CA ASP A 37 4.70 1.79 -11.64
C ASP A 37 3.63 0.80 -11.94
N SER A 38 3.43 0.51 -13.22
CA SER A 38 2.49 -0.52 -13.61
C SER A 38 3.04 -1.21 -14.83
N GLY A 39 2.79 -2.52 -14.93
CA GLY A 39 3.23 -3.32 -16.04
C GLY A 39 2.06 -3.81 -16.83
N HIS A 40 2.34 -4.10 -18.08
CA HIS A 40 1.32 -4.63 -18.98
C HIS A 40 1.90 -5.82 -19.70
N PHE A 41 1.09 -6.83 -19.89
CA PHE A 41 1.50 -7.97 -20.70
C PHE A 41 0.73 -7.94 -22.00
N PRO A 42 1.37 -7.52 -23.08
CA PRO A 42 0.68 -7.51 -24.38
C PRO A 42 0.57 -8.92 -24.93
N ALA A 43 -0.51 -9.18 -25.62
CA ALA A 43 -0.69 -10.44 -26.30
C ALA A 43 -1.56 -10.17 -27.52
N ASP A 44 -1.08 -10.56 -28.69
CA ASP A 44 -1.80 -10.32 -29.94
C ASP A 44 -2.13 -8.86 -30.12
N GLY A 45 -1.20 -8.00 -29.72
CA GLY A 45 -1.39 -6.58 -29.89
C GLY A 45 -2.34 -5.97 -28.89
N ARG A 46 -2.72 -6.70 -27.87
CA ARG A 46 -3.64 -6.17 -26.87
C ARG A 46 -3.05 -6.35 -25.50
N VAL A 47 -3.57 -5.60 -24.55
CA VAL A 47 -3.15 -5.70 -23.18
C VAL A 47 -4.14 -6.61 -22.45
N TYR A 48 -3.67 -7.76 -22.03
CA TYR A 48 -4.54 -8.69 -21.33
C TYR A 48 -4.52 -8.46 -19.83
N PHE A 49 -3.37 -8.10 -19.30
CA PHE A 49 -3.23 -7.90 -17.86
C PHE A 49 -2.72 -6.53 -17.60
N LYS A 50 -3.25 -5.92 -16.57
CA LYS A 50 -2.70 -4.70 -16.06
C LYS A 50 -2.20 -5.03 -14.66
N ILE A 51 -0.91 -4.89 -14.46
CA ILE A 51 -0.31 -5.19 -13.19
C ILE A 51 0.11 -3.89 -12.57
N GLU A 52 -0.39 -3.63 -11.35
CA GLU A 52 -0.05 -2.43 -10.63
C GLU A 52 0.96 -2.77 -9.58
N GLU A 53 2.03 -2.03 -9.53
CA GLU A 53 2.94 -2.12 -8.42
C GLU A 53 2.40 -1.22 -7.33
N VAL A 54 2.30 -1.76 -6.14
CA VAL A 54 1.71 -1.04 -5.01
C VAL A 54 2.76 -0.91 -3.93
N ARG A 55 2.82 0.25 -3.33
CA ARG A 55 3.69 0.49 -2.19
C ARG A 55 2.85 1.06 -1.07
N ILE A 56 2.94 0.43 0.09
CA ILE A 56 2.26 0.92 1.28
C ILE A 56 3.33 1.30 2.28
N GLU A 57 3.27 2.52 2.77
CA GLU A 57 4.23 3.03 3.73
C GLU A 57 3.52 3.22 5.05
N LEU A 58 3.96 2.47 6.05
CA LEU A 58 3.39 2.58 7.39
C LEU A 58 4.32 3.45 8.22
N TYR A 59 3.80 4.54 8.75
CA TYR A 59 4.57 5.46 9.56
C TYR A 59 4.16 5.33 11.01
N THR A 60 5.15 5.18 11.87
CA THR A 60 4.91 5.09 13.31
C THR A 60 5.94 5.95 14.02
N ASP A 61 5.63 6.43 15.21
CA ASP A 61 6.58 7.25 15.96
C ASP A 61 7.52 6.41 16.80
N ARG A 62 7.27 5.11 16.89
CA ARG A 62 8.17 4.18 17.55
C ARG A 62 7.94 2.82 16.92
N LYS A 63 8.82 1.89 17.18
CA LYS A 63 8.57 0.55 16.68
C LYS A 63 7.21 0.08 17.20
N ASP A 64 6.39 -0.39 16.28
CA ASP A 64 5.01 -0.68 16.60
C ASP A 64 4.60 -1.98 15.95
N PRO A 65 4.98 -3.11 16.53
CA PRO A 65 4.61 -4.40 15.91
C PRO A 65 3.11 -4.59 15.77
N ALA A 66 2.32 -3.98 16.64
CA ALA A 66 0.87 -4.13 16.52
C ALA A 66 0.35 -3.47 15.25
N ALA A 67 0.86 -2.29 14.92
CA ALA A 67 0.47 -1.64 13.68
C ALA A 67 0.95 -2.45 12.47
N GLU A 68 2.17 -2.96 12.53
CA GLU A 68 2.68 -3.78 11.44
C GLU A 68 1.83 -5.02 11.25
N SER A 69 1.38 -5.63 12.34
CA SER A 69 0.55 -6.80 12.23
C SER A 69 -0.78 -6.52 11.58
N LYS A 70 -1.33 -5.35 11.78
CA LYS A 70 -2.60 -5.00 11.14
C LYS A 70 -2.45 -4.99 9.61
N VAL A 71 -1.33 -4.47 9.14
CA VAL A 71 -1.08 -4.42 7.69
C VAL A 71 -0.79 -5.83 7.18
N GLU A 72 0.11 -6.53 7.86
CA GLU A 72 0.57 -7.82 7.37
C GLU A 72 -0.52 -8.86 7.40
N ALA A 73 -1.38 -8.83 8.41
CA ALA A 73 -2.46 -9.80 8.50
C ALA A 73 -3.41 -9.67 7.32
N VAL A 74 -3.69 -8.45 6.90
CA VAL A 74 -4.58 -8.26 5.75
C VAL A 74 -3.93 -8.77 4.48
N LEU A 75 -2.65 -8.44 4.27
CA LEU A 75 -1.96 -8.92 3.08
C LEU A 75 -1.88 -10.44 3.08
N ASP A 76 -1.57 -11.03 4.22
CA ASP A 76 -1.47 -12.49 4.31
C ASP A 76 -2.82 -13.13 4.07
N GLN A 77 -3.87 -12.55 4.62
CA GLN A 77 -5.20 -13.12 4.48
C GLN A 77 -5.65 -13.15 3.02
N HIS A 78 -5.20 -12.18 2.25
CA HIS A 78 -5.55 -12.11 0.84
C HIS A 78 -4.53 -12.80 -0.05
N GLY A 79 -3.56 -13.49 0.54
CA GLY A 79 -2.60 -14.25 -0.24
C GLY A 79 -1.62 -13.41 -1.04
N ILE A 80 -1.33 -12.22 -0.55
CA ILE A 80 -0.47 -11.30 -1.28
C ILE A 80 0.96 -11.46 -0.79
N PHE A 81 1.87 -11.74 -1.73
CA PHE A 81 3.29 -11.74 -1.42
C PHE A 81 3.80 -10.31 -1.44
N TYR A 82 4.55 -9.95 -0.44
CA TYR A 82 5.08 -8.60 -0.38
C TYR A 82 6.53 -8.61 0.05
N ALA A 83 7.25 -7.59 -0.34
CA ALA A 83 8.59 -7.34 0.17
C ALA A 83 8.45 -6.28 1.25
N ARG A 84 9.24 -6.41 2.30
CA ARG A 84 9.15 -5.51 3.43
C ARG A 84 10.53 -4.94 3.70
N SER A 85 10.59 -3.63 3.93
CA SER A 85 11.80 -3.00 4.40
C SER A 85 11.43 -1.92 5.41
N GLU A 86 12.42 -1.40 6.08
CA GLU A 86 12.15 -0.51 7.19
C GLU A 86 13.25 0.53 7.24
N VAL A 87 12.89 1.77 7.55
CA VAL A 87 13.86 2.83 7.64
C VAL A 87 13.45 3.79 8.74
N ARG A 88 14.41 4.41 9.36
CA ARG A 88 14.17 5.44 10.35
C ARG A 88 14.34 6.79 9.70
N ILE A 89 13.34 7.67 9.84
CA ILE A 89 13.40 9.02 9.29
C ILE A 89 13.74 9.94 10.44
N GLU A 90 15.01 10.22 10.58
CA GLU A 90 15.50 10.99 11.72
C GLU A 90 14.91 12.39 11.78
N SER A 91 14.80 13.03 10.63
CA SER A 91 14.36 14.41 10.61
C SER A 91 12.94 14.56 11.14
N GLU A 92 12.15 13.51 11.07
CA GLU A 92 10.76 13.58 11.51
C GLU A 92 10.49 12.68 12.69
N LYS A 93 11.52 11.98 13.16
CA LYS A 93 11.40 11.08 14.30
C LYS A 93 10.32 10.05 14.08
N LEU A 94 10.30 9.48 12.88
CA LEU A 94 9.35 8.46 12.49
C LEU A 94 10.07 7.23 12.00
N TYR A 95 9.41 6.10 12.12
CA TYR A 95 9.81 4.88 11.43
C TYR A 95 8.91 4.69 10.25
N GLU A 96 9.47 4.20 9.17
CA GLU A 96 8.69 3.85 8.00
C GLU A 96 8.89 2.38 7.70
N VAL A 97 7.81 1.62 7.63
CA VAL A 97 7.87 0.24 7.16
C VAL A 97 7.22 0.23 5.79
N LEU A 98 7.96 -0.27 4.82
CA LEU A 98 7.54 -0.24 3.43
C LEU A 98 7.15 -1.62 2.99
N TYR A 99 5.95 -1.74 2.44
CA TYR A 99 5.45 -3.00 1.89
C TYR A 99 5.23 -2.79 0.39
N SER A 100 5.87 -3.65 -0.41
CA SER A 100 5.75 -3.55 -1.87
C SER A 100 5.21 -4.84 -2.42
N PHE A 101 4.25 -4.74 -3.33
CA PHE A 101 3.67 -5.93 -3.94
C PHE A 101 2.99 -5.54 -5.25
N GLU A 102 2.53 -6.54 -5.97
CA GLU A 102 1.85 -6.33 -7.23
C GLU A 102 0.42 -6.82 -7.13
N MET A 103 -0.48 -6.15 -7.82
CA MET A 103 -1.87 -6.55 -7.92
C MET A 103 -2.31 -6.41 -9.36
N GLU A 104 -3.27 -7.21 -9.77
CA GLU A 104 -3.96 -6.95 -11.00
C GLU A 104 -4.81 -5.73 -10.80
N GLY A 105 -4.56 -4.73 -11.59
CA GLY A 105 -5.03 -3.43 -11.24
C GLY A 105 -6.37 -3.04 -11.73
N ASN A 106 -6.82 -3.50 -12.88
CA ASN A 106 -8.00 -2.86 -13.38
C ASN A 106 -9.04 -3.79 -13.89
N ASN A 107 -8.99 -5.01 -13.45
CA ASN A 107 -10.03 -5.91 -13.88
C ASN A 107 -11.35 -5.45 -13.44
N ASP A 108 -11.41 -4.85 -12.29
CA ASP A 108 -12.67 -4.38 -11.81
C ASP A 108 -13.29 -3.40 -12.70
N ALA A 109 -12.48 -2.50 -13.21
CA ALA A 109 -13.01 -1.46 -14.05
C ALA A 109 -13.54 -2.02 -15.31
N GLN A 110 -13.05 -3.15 -15.73
CA GLN A 110 -13.48 -3.68 -16.98
C GLN A 110 -14.68 -4.49 -16.87
N GLU A 111 -15.07 -4.80 -15.73
CA GLU A 111 -16.18 -5.65 -15.60
C GLU A 111 -17.44 -4.96 -15.60
N GLU A 112 -17.45 -3.68 -15.58
CA GLU A 112 -18.69 -3.01 -15.58
C GLU A 112 -19.37 -2.96 -16.78
#